data_ab8096d32818c56c30b17cb63ef007c5
#
_entry.id   ab8096d32818c56c30b17cb63ef007c5
#
_cell.length_a   1.000
_cell.length_b   1.000
_cell.length_c   1.000
_cell.angle_alpha   90.00
_cell.angle_beta   90.00
_cell.angle_gamma   90.00
#
_symmetry.space_group_name_H-M   'P 1'
#
loop_
_entity.id
_entity.type
_entity.pdbx_description
1 polymer ?
#
loop_
_entity_poly.entity_id
_entity_poly.type
_entity_poly.pdbx_seq_one_letter_code
_entity_poly.pdbx_strand_id
1 'polypeptide(L)'
;MTDLADLPDTATTPGLVCAHHHLYSALARGMPAPSRTPGDFGDILELVWWRLDRALDLESIRWSAMLGALEALERGCTAIIDHHESPEAIEGSLSVIADACAEVGVRVDCSYGVTDRNGPDGARRGLEENARFLAEGGRGRVGVHAAFTCTDETLEAAAGIAADQGVGVHVHVAEGAVDSGAADRLRHLAADGWLIIHGVHLDDDHGLSGTIVHNPRSNMNNAVGYARPTRFANPVALGSDGIGADMLDEFRVAYFRHREHDVTASPETAWGWLATGWDLFPEARHDRVTWSYDPMDPWRLAFTPGVGPTRVEVDGETVWVDGASTKVDPVEIRARAAEEAARLHRRLDET
;
A
#
# COMPACT_ATOMS: atom_id res chain seq x y z
N MET A 1 30.86 -19.78 -19.08
CA MET A 1 30.87 -18.99 -17.84
C MET A 1 31.06 -17.56 -18.29
N THR A 2 30.04 -16.72 -18.11
CA THR A 2 30.17 -15.28 -18.35
C THR A 2 31.16 -14.75 -17.33
N ASP A 3 32.16 -13.99 -17.77
CA ASP A 3 33.14 -13.40 -16.88
C ASP A 3 32.41 -12.39 -15.99
N LEU A 4 32.64 -12.40 -14.67
CA LEU A 4 32.02 -11.48 -13.73
C LEU A 4 32.32 -10.00 -14.07
N ALA A 5 33.41 -9.76 -14.83
CA ALA A 5 33.75 -8.43 -15.35
C ALA A 5 32.85 -7.95 -16.49
N ASP A 6 32.09 -8.84 -17.14
CA ASP A 6 31.20 -8.51 -18.28
C ASP A 6 29.73 -8.30 -17.86
N LEU A 7 29.43 -8.35 -16.54
CA LEU A 7 28.09 -8.04 -16.06
C LEU A 7 27.86 -6.52 -16.11
N PRO A 8 26.70 -6.07 -16.60
CA PRO A 8 26.41 -4.65 -16.59
C PRO A 8 26.42 -4.11 -15.16
N ASP A 9 27.17 -3.06 -14.91
CA ASP A 9 27.24 -2.39 -13.59
C ASP A 9 25.91 -1.76 -13.19
N THR A 10 25.01 -1.57 -14.18
CA THR A 10 23.69 -0.97 -14.01
C THR A 10 22.66 -1.65 -14.89
N ALA A 11 21.40 -1.73 -14.42
CA ALA A 11 20.26 -2.16 -15.19
C ALA A 11 19.13 -1.14 -15.10
N THR A 12 18.22 -1.16 -16.05
CA THR A 12 17.07 -0.26 -16.09
C THR A 12 15.77 -1.08 -16.11
N THR A 13 14.84 -0.74 -15.24
CA THR A 13 13.48 -1.31 -15.21
C THR A 13 12.43 -0.22 -15.41
N PRO A 14 11.16 -0.59 -15.66
CA PRO A 14 10.04 0.27 -15.34
C PRO A 14 10.05 0.70 -13.87
N GLY A 15 9.27 1.73 -13.52
CA GLY A 15 9.06 2.12 -12.13
C GLY A 15 8.38 1.00 -11.35
N LEU A 16 8.79 0.77 -10.09
CA LEU A 16 8.12 -0.21 -9.25
C LEU A 16 6.76 0.33 -8.78
N VAL A 17 5.83 -0.58 -8.55
CA VAL A 17 4.47 -0.28 -8.08
C VAL A 17 4.26 -0.93 -6.72
N CYS A 18 3.85 -0.14 -5.74
CA CYS A 18 3.33 -0.65 -4.48
C CYS A 18 1.80 -0.79 -4.61
N ALA A 19 1.31 -2.04 -4.65
CA ALA A 19 -0.10 -2.31 -4.95
C ALA A 19 -1.05 -2.11 -3.74
N HIS A 20 -0.52 -1.87 -2.56
CA HIS A 20 -1.25 -1.49 -1.35
C HIS A 20 -0.32 -0.83 -0.36
N HIS A 21 -0.69 0.35 0.10
CA HIS A 21 0.06 1.12 1.09
C HIS A 21 -0.88 1.97 1.95
N HIS A 22 -0.39 2.39 3.11
CA HIS A 22 -0.99 3.39 3.98
C HIS A 22 -0.01 4.54 4.18
N LEU A 23 -0.05 5.55 3.31
CA LEU A 23 0.86 6.71 3.39
C LEU A 23 0.75 7.45 4.72
N TYR A 24 -0.43 7.44 5.36
CA TYR A 24 -0.62 8.09 6.66
C TYR A 24 0.22 7.46 7.79
N SER A 25 0.72 6.25 7.62
CA SER A 25 1.51 5.54 8.63
C SER A 25 2.98 5.97 8.69
N ALA A 26 3.47 6.78 7.74
CA ALA A 26 4.88 7.18 7.73
C ALA A 26 5.30 7.94 8.99
N LEU A 27 4.38 8.71 9.60
CA LEU A 27 4.60 9.41 10.87
C LEU A 27 4.35 8.55 12.11
N ALA A 28 3.86 7.32 11.98
CA ALA A 28 3.60 6.42 13.12
C ALA A 28 4.90 5.88 13.75
N ARG A 29 6.00 5.95 13.03
CA ARG A 29 7.28 5.44 13.51
C ARG A 29 7.76 6.21 14.75
N GLY A 30 7.97 5.47 15.86
CA GLY A 30 8.33 6.05 17.15
C GLY A 30 7.16 6.61 17.96
N MET A 31 5.91 6.37 17.55
CA MET A 31 4.74 6.75 18.33
C MET A 31 4.73 6.07 19.71
N PRO A 32 4.09 6.68 20.74
CA PRO A 32 3.98 6.10 22.07
C PRO A 32 3.35 4.71 22.04
N ALA A 33 3.91 3.81 22.83
CA ALA A 33 3.39 2.46 22.96
C ALA A 33 1.90 2.48 23.37
N PRO A 34 1.09 1.49 22.95
CA PRO A 34 -0.28 1.37 23.40
C PRO A 34 -0.36 1.15 24.93
N SER A 35 -1.53 1.44 25.52
CA SER A 35 -1.76 1.33 26.96
C SER A 35 -1.54 -0.08 27.53
N ARG A 36 -1.63 -1.09 26.70
CA ARG A 36 -1.31 -2.50 27.00
C ARG A 36 -0.71 -3.18 25.77
N THR A 37 -0.01 -4.27 25.98
CA THR A 37 0.48 -5.11 24.87
C THR A 37 -0.70 -5.73 24.14
N PRO A 38 -0.81 -5.59 22.80
CA PRO A 38 -1.81 -6.29 22.01
C PRO A 38 -1.71 -7.81 22.18
N GLY A 39 -2.83 -8.47 22.39
CA GLY A 39 -2.91 -9.93 22.54
C GLY A 39 -3.27 -10.67 21.27
N ASP A 40 -3.87 -9.97 20.31
CA ASP A 40 -4.28 -10.48 19.01
C ASP A 40 -4.34 -9.37 17.96
N PHE A 41 -4.74 -9.71 16.73
CA PHE A 41 -4.85 -8.75 15.63
C PHE A 41 -5.92 -7.67 15.89
N GLY A 42 -7.03 -8.02 16.51
CA GLY A 42 -8.08 -7.04 16.88
C GLY A 42 -7.55 -5.97 17.84
N ASP A 43 -6.74 -6.39 18.82
CA ASP A 43 -6.03 -5.47 19.71
C ASP A 43 -5.04 -4.55 18.96
N ILE A 44 -4.34 -5.08 17.95
CA ILE A 44 -3.43 -4.26 17.11
C ILE A 44 -4.23 -3.19 16.38
N LEU A 45 -5.38 -3.53 15.81
CA LEU A 45 -6.25 -2.55 15.16
C LEU A 45 -6.71 -1.49 16.13
N GLU A 46 -7.29 -1.88 17.27
CA GLU A 46 -7.90 -0.96 18.24
C GLU A 46 -6.86 -0.07 18.92
N LEU A 47 -5.76 -0.66 19.42
CA LEU A 47 -4.80 0.03 20.26
C LEU A 47 -3.72 0.79 19.48
N VAL A 48 -3.52 0.47 18.21
CA VAL A 48 -2.47 1.07 17.36
C VAL A 48 -3.10 1.83 16.21
N TRP A 49 -3.71 1.12 15.23
CA TRP A 49 -4.12 1.73 13.96
C TRP A 49 -5.33 2.65 14.12
N TRP A 50 -6.42 2.22 14.76
CA TRP A 50 -7.60 3.05 14.94
C TRP A 50 -7.38 4.23 15.91
N ARG A 51 -6.40 4.12 16.79
CA ARG A 51 -5.94 5.24 17.61
C ARG A 51 -5.20 6.26 16.74
N LEU A 52 -4.33 5.81 15.84
CA LEU A 52 -3.62 6.67 14.89
C LEU A 52 -4.60 7.39 13.96
N ASP A 53 -5.56 6.66 13.35
CA ASP A 53 -6.55 7.22 12.42
C ASP A 53 -7.27 8.43 13.02
N ARG A 54 -7.71 8.35 14.27
CA ARG A 54 -8.41 9.43 14.97
C ARG A 54 -7.54 10.62 15.32
N ALA A 55 -6.23 10.44 15.38
CA ALA A 55 -5.31 11.53 15.71
C ALA A 55 -4.88 12.35 14.49
N LEU A 56 -5.17 11.89 13.25
CA LEU A 56 -4.79 12.56 12.02
C LEU A 56 -5.59 13.85 11.78
N ASP A 57 -4.93 14.83 11.17
CA ASP A 57 -5.51 15.99 10.52
C ASP A 57 -4.85 16.22 9.16
N LEU A 58 -5.37 17.15 8.36
CA LEU A 58 -4.89 17.36 6.98
C LEU A 58 -3.40 17.71 6.91
N GLU A 59 -2.85 18.39 7.92
CA GLU A 59 -1.43 18.75 7.96
C GLU A 59 -0.56 17.50 8.21
N SER A 60 -0.91 16.67 9.19
CA SER A 60 -0.21 15.42 9.44
C SER A 60 -0.34 14.45 8.26
N ILE A 61 -1.51 14.38 7.61
CA ILE A 61 -1.73 13.59 6.39
C ILE A 61 -0.77 14.04 5.28
N ARG A 62 -0.68 15.37 5.02
CA ARG A 62 0.22 15.92 4.02
C ARG A 62 1.66 15.49 4.25
N TRP A 63 2.21 15.75 5.44
CA TRP A 63 3.62 15.46 5.70
C TRP A 63 3.92 13.97 5.80
N SER A 64 2.95 13.16 6.23
CA SER A 64 3.06 11.71 6.16
C SER A 64 3.13 11.23 4.70
N ALA A 65 2.26 11.74 3.83
CA ALA A 65 2.26 11.38 2.42
C ALA A 65 3.54 11.85 1.71
N MET A 66 4.04 13.06 1.99
CA MET A 66 5.31 13.55 1.44
C MET A 66 6.49 12.69 1.86
N LEU A 67 6.57 12.30 3.14
CA LEU A 67 7.64 11.44 3.64
C LEU A 67 7.54 10.04 3.03
N GLY A 68 6.35 9.43 3.03
CA GLY A 68 6.14 8.10 2.46
C GLY A 68 6.44 8.05 0.96
N ALA A 69 6.01 9.06 0.20
CA ALA A 69 6.30 9.18 -1.23
C ALA A 69 7.80 9.38 -1.50
N LEU A 70 8.49 10.21 -0.71
CA LEU A 70 9.94 10.39 -0.82
C LEU A 70 10.68 9.07 -0.58
N GLU A 71 10.33 8.34 0.47
CA GLU A 71 10.95 7.06 0.80
C GLU A 71 10.67 5.98 -0.26
N ALA A 72 9.48 5.99 -0.86
CA ALA A 72 9.15 5.11 -1.99
C ALA A 72 10.03 5.43 -3.22
N LEU A 73 10.18 6.71 -3.55
CA LEU A 73 11.01 7.16 -4.66
C LEU A 73 12.49 6.78 -4.46
N GLU A 74 13.01 6.89 -3.25
CA GLU A 74 14.35 6.45 -2.85
C GLU A 74 14.59 4.96 -3.05
N ARG A 75 13.51 4.19 -3.23
CA ARG A 75 13.52 2.73 -3.49
C ARG A 75 13.07 2.36 -4.89
N GLY A 76 12.96 3.35 -5.80
CA GLY A 76 12.55 3.13 -7.18
C GLY A 76 11.07 2.79 -7.37
N CYS A 77 10.24 2.99 -6.34
CA CYS A 77 8.80 2.90 -6.45
C CYS A 77 8.25 4.23 -6.95
N THR A 78 7.66 4.23 -8.16
CA THR A 78 7.15 5.45 -8.81
C THR A 78 5.64 5.57 -8.76
N ALA A 79 4.95 4.51 -8.33
CA ALA A 79 3.50 4.49 -8.22
C ALA A 79 3.05 3.73 -6.95
N ILE A 80 2.11 4.31 -6.25
CA ILE A 80 1.54 3.76 -5.00
C ILE A 80 0.02 3.66 -5.15
N ILE A 81 -0.56 2.56 -4.70
CA ILE A 81 -2.01 2.43 -4.50
C ILE A 81 -2.25 2.57 -3.00
N ASP A 82 -2.77 3.72 -2.59
CA ASP A 82 -2.92 4.12 -1.19
C ASP A 82 -4.31 3.84 -0.65
N HIS A 83 -4.36 3.43 0.61
CA HIS A 83 -5.59 3.25 1.38
C HIS A 83 -5.54 4.13 2.62
N HIS A 84 -6.40 5.14 2.68
CA HIS A 84 -6.34 6.18 3.68
C HIS A 84 -7.52 6.12 4.66
N GLU A 85 -7.24 6.35 5.95
CA GLU A 85 -8.24 6.52 7.00
C GLU A 85 -7.90 7.70 7.91
N SER A 86 -8.89 8.59 8.14
CA SER A 86 -8.77 9.75 9.01
C SER A 86 -10.16 10.26 9.40
N PRO A 87 -10.86 9.61 10.35
CA PRO A 87 -12.27 9.93 10.64
C PRO A 87 -12.50 11.38 11.10
N GLU A 88 -11.49 12.04 11.67
CA GLU A 88 -11.56 13.45 12.07
C GLU A 88 -11.18 14.44 10.96
N ALA A 89 -10.70 13.94 9.80
CA ALA A 89 -10.25 14.75 8.67
C ALA A 89 -10.54 14.06 7.33
N ILE A 90 -11.82 13.70 7.09
CA ILE A 90 -12.24 12.96 5.91
C ILE A 90 -12.17 13.83 4.66
N GLU A 91 -12.90 14.96 4.69
CA GLU A 91 -13.09 15.81 3.51
C GLU A 91 -11.78 16.45 3.03
N GLY A 92 -11.44 16.19 1.78
CA GLY A 92 -10.23 16.70 1.14
C GLY A 92 -8.97 15.91 1.42
N SER A 93 -9.02 14.87 2.26
CA SER A 93 -7.85 14.05 2.60
C SER A 93 -7.21 13.41 1.37
N LEU A 94 -8.01 12.87 0.44
CA LEU A 94 -7.50 12.25 -0.78
C LEU A 94 -6.80 13.26 -1.70
N SER A 95 -7.32 14.49 -1.80
CA SER A 95 -6.67 15.55 -2.56
C SER A 95 -5.33 15.95 -1.93
N VAL A 96 -5.26 16.05 -0.60
CA VAL A 96 -4.00 16.35 0.12
C VAL A 96 -2.94 15.28 -0.14
N ILE A 97 -3.31 14.01 -0.14
CA ILE A 97 -2.41 12.90 -0.45
C ILE A 97 -1.93 12.96 -1.90
N ALA A 98 -2.86 13.16 -2.84
CA ALA A 98 -2.54 13.24 -4.26
C ALA A 98 -1.58 14.40 -4.57
N ASP A 99 -1.84 15.59 -4.01
CA ASP A 99 -1.00 16.79 -4.16
C ASP A 99 0.40 16.55 -3.55
N ALA A 100 0.48 15.96 -2.35
CA ALA A 100 1.75 15.67 -1.69
C ALA A 100 2.62 14.69 -2.50
N CYS A 101 2.01 13.62 -3.04
CA CYS A 101 2.72 12.66 -3.89
C CYS A 101 3.18 13.29 -5.21
N ALA A 102 2.34 14.12 -5.84
CA ALA A 102 2.68 14.83 -7.09
C ALA A 102 3.84 15.82 -6.89
N GLU A 103 3.88 16.53 -5.76
CA GLU A 103 4.97 17.43 -5.40
C GLU A 103 6.31 16.69 -5.29
N VAL A 104 6.32 15.49 -4.72
CA VAL A 104 7.51 14.63 -4.64
C VAL A 104 7.87 14.01 -6.00
N GLY A 105 6.89 13.83 -6.88
CA GLY A 105 7.05 13.20 -8.19
C GLY A 105 6.72 11.70 -8.21
N VAL A 106 5.85 11.25 -7.32
CA VAL A 106 5.32 9.87 -7.26
C VAL A 106 3.86 9.88 -7.68
N ARG A 107 3.46 8.93 -8.51
CA ARG A 107 2.05 8.72 -8.84
C ARG A 107 1.32 8.04 -7.71
N VAL A 108 0.09 8.43 -7.48
CA VAL A 108 -0.75 7.76 -6.47
C VAL A 108 -2.15 7.48 -7.00
N ASP A 109 -2.69 6.35 -6.59
CA ASP A 109 -4.08 5.94 -6.74
C ASP A 109 -4.67 5.95 -5.31
N CYS A 110 -5.56 6.90 -5.02
CA CYS A 110 -6.05 7.14 -3.66
C CYS A 110 -7.40 6.47 -3.42
N SER A 111 -7.59 5.98 -2.20
CA SER A 111 -8.88 5.49 -1.74
C SER A 111 -9.09 5.82 -0.26
N TYR A 112 -10.30 6.26 0.12
CA TYR A 112 -10.67 6.45 1.52
C TYR A 112 -11.33 5.19 2.06
N GLY A 113 -10.79 4.61 3.11
CA GLY A 113 -11.26 3.38 3.77
C GLY A 113 -12.54 3.61 4.55
N VAL A 114 -13.68 3.47 3.87
CA VAL A 114 -15.01 3.61 4.49
C VAL A 114 -15.23 2.56 5.55
N THR A 115 -15.79 2.98 6.69
CA THR A 115 -16.07 2.10 7.82
C THR A 115 -17.24 2.61 8.65
N ASP A 116 -18.08 1.70 9.17
CA ASP A 116 -19.18 2.02 10.09
C ASP A 116 -18.72 2.15 11.55
N ARG A 117 -17.42 1.92 11.85
CA ARG A 117 -16.86 2.07 13.21
C ARG A 117 -17.09 3.46 13.80
N ASN A 118 -17.11 4.49 12.97
CA ASN A 118 -17.29 5.89 13.36
C ASN A 118 -18.75 6.34 13.19
N GLY A 119 -19.69 5.40 13.17
CA GLY A 119 -21.11 5.61 12.97
C GLY A 119 -21.51 5.86 11.51
N PRO A 120 -22.83 5.89 11.24
CA PRO A 120 -23.36 5.99 9.88
C PRO A 120 -23.01 7.33 9.20
N ASP A 121 -22.80 8.41 9.94
CA ASP A 121 -22.34 9.69 9.39
C ASP A 121 -20.88 9.60 8.90
N GLY A 122 -20.01 8.92 9.63
CA GLY A 122 -18.64 8.66 9.22
C GLY A 122 -18.58 7.83 7.93
N ALA A 123 -19.35 6.76 7.82
CA ALA A 123 -19.43 5.94 6.62
C ALA A 123 -19.92 6.75 5.41
N ARG A 124 -21.01 7.52 5.57
CA ARG A 124 -21.55 8.40 4.53
C ARG A 124 -20.50 9.41 4.03
N ARG A 125 -19.81 10.12 4.93
CA ARG A 125 -18.77 11.09 4.60
C ARG A 125 -17.59 10.43 3.86
N GLY A 126 -17.19 9.23 4.28
CA GLY A 126 -16.13 8.46 3.59
C GLY A 126 -16.54 8.06 2.17
N LEU A 127 -17.79 7.61 1.95
CA LEU A 127 -18.32 7.34 0.61
C LEU A 127 -18.35 8.63 -0.24
N GLU A 128 -18.79 9.74 0.34
CA GLU A 128 -18.83 11.04 -0.34
C GLU A 128 -17.43 11.55 -0.71
N GLU A 129 -16.40 11.34 0.12
CA GLU A 129 -15.02 11.71 -0.19
C GLU A 129 -14.45 10.91 -1.37
N ASN A 130 -14.67 9.57 -1.39
CA ASN A 130 -14.29 8.76 -2.55
C ASN A 130 -14.98 9.27 -3.83
N ALA A 131 -16.31 9.46 -3.78
CA ALA A 131 -17.10 9.93 -4.92
C ALA A 131 -16.67 11.33 -5.39
N ARG A 132 -16.45 12.26 -4.44
CA ARG A 132 -15.98 13.63 -4.74
C ARG A 132 -14.64 13.60 -5.45
N PHE A 133 -13.65 12.91 -4.88
CA PHE A 133 -12.29 12.86 -5.42
C PHE A 133 -12.26 12.29 -6.85
N LEU A 134 -13.01 11.20 -7.09
CA LEU A 134 -13.13 10.59 -8.41
C LEU A 134 -13.85 11.51 -9.41
N ALA A 135 -14.94 12.15 -8.99
CA ALA A 135 -15.70 13.07 -9.84
C ALA A 135 -14.91 14.33 -10.23
N GLU A 136 -13.96 14.76 -9.40
CA GLU A 136 -13.02 15.87 -9.69
C GLU A 136 -11.84 15.44 -10.58
N GLY A 137 -11.81 14.19 -11.03
CA GLY A 137 -10.77 13.65 -11.90
C GLY A 137 -9.56 13.11 -11.16
N GLY A 138 -9.65 12.92 -9.84
CA GLY A 138 -8.64 12.26 -9.05
C GLY A 138 -8.49 10.79 -9.47
N ARG A 139 -7.25 10.29 -9.49
CA ARG A 139 -6.99 8.88 -9.72
C ARG A 139 -7.21 8.09 -8.44
N GLY A 140 -8.12 7.13 -8.48
CA GLY A 140 -8.46 6.39 -7.27
C GLY A 140 -9.38 5.19 -7.49
N ARG A 141 -9.65 4.52 -6.39
CA ARG A 141 -10.67 3.48 -6.21
C ARG A 141 -11.60 3.87 -5.07
N VAL A 142 -12.71 3.17 -4.92
CA VAL A 142 -13.52 3.30 -3.71
C VAL A 142 -12.90 2.45 -2.61
N GLY A 143 -12.45 3.08 -1.53
CA GLY A 143 -11.87 2.39 -0.38
C GLY A 143 -12.97 1.84 0.55
N VAL A 144 -12.78 0.63 1.03
CA VAL A 144 -13.56 0.02 2.12
C VAL A 144 -12.58 -0.56 3.11
N HIS A 145 -12.71 -0.21 4.39
CA HIS A 145 -11.76 -0.73 5.38
C HIS A 145 -11.74 -2.26 5.35
N ALA A 146 -12.83 -2.92 5.76
CA ALA A 146 -12.97 -4.38 5.72
C ALA A 146 -14.44 -4.78 5.85
N ALA A 147 -14.78 -6.00 5.44
CA ALA A 147 -16.16 -6.47 5.54
C ALA A 147 -16.69 -6.48 6.97
N PHE A 148 -15.88 -6.87 7.95
CA PHE A 148 -16.32 -6.96 9.36
C PHE A 148 -16.54 -5.60 10.04
N THR A 149 -16.08 -4.50 9.45
CA THR A 149 -16.25 -3.14 9.98
C THR A 149 -17.31 -2.33 9.24
N CYS A 150 -17.99 -2.92 8.27
CA CYS A 150 -19.02 -2.29 7.45
C CYS A 150 -20.33 -3.07 7.50
N THR A 151 -21.45 -2.36 7.39
CA THR A 151 -22.77 -2.97 7.13
C THR A 151 -22.85 -3.42 5.66
N ASP A 152 -23.83 -4.29 5.33
CA ASP A 152 -24.03 -4.71 3.94
C ASP A 152 -24.46 -3.51 3.08
N GLU A 153 -25.26 -2.59 3.62
CA GLU A 153 -25.66 -1.36 2.93
C GLU A 153 -24.45 -0.48 2.57
N THR A 154 -23.46 -0.38 3.45
CA THR A 154 -22.22 0.37 3.18
C THR A 154 -21.37 -0.32 2.10
N LEU A 155 -21.27 -1.65 2.14
CA LEU A 155 -20.55 -2.43 1.13
C LEU A 155 -21.21 -2.30 -0.26
N GLU A 156 -22.56 -2.41 -0.33
CA GLU A 156 -23.33 -2.24 -1.56
C GLU A 156 -23.21 -0.81 -2.12
N ALA A 157 -23.26 0.21 -1.25
CA ALA A 157 -23.08 1.60 -1.66
C ALA A 157 -21.69 1.86 -2.23
N ALA A 158 -20.64 1.32 -1.60
CA ALA A 158 -19.26 1.44 -2.10
C ALA A 158 -19.10 0.77 -3.47
N ALA A 159 -19.62 -0.44 -3.63
CA ALA A 159 -19.62 -1.16 -4.91
C ALA A 159 -20.41 -0.41 -5.99
N GLY A 160 -21.56 0.20 -5.63
CA GLY A 160 -22.35 1.03 -6.53
C GLY A 160 -21.60 2.26 -7.02
N ILE A 161 -20.97 3.02 -6.12
CA ILE A 161 -20.14 4.17 -6.49
C ILE A 161 -18.98 3.73 -7.41
N ALA A 162 -18.31 2.64 -7.09
CA ALA A 162 -17.21 2.12 -7.91
C ALA A 162 -17.68 1.78 -9.33
N ALA A 163 -18.82 1.12 -9.47
CA ALA A 163 -19.43 0.79 -10.76
C ALA A 163 -19.84 2.04 -11.55
N ASP A 164 -20.46 3.03 -10.90
CA ASP A 164 -20.89 4.28 -11.52
C ASP A 164 -19.72 5.13 -12.03
N GLN A 165 -18.59 5.10 -11.30
CA GLN A 165 -17.35 5.80 -11.65
C GLN A 165 -16.44 4.99 -12.58
N GLY A 166 -16.76 3.72 -12.85
CA GLY A 166 -15.95 2.83 -13.70
C GLY A 166 -14.60 2.47 -13.09
N VAL A 167 -14.50 2.41 -11.75
CA VAL A 167 -13.31 2.04 -10.99
C VAL A 167 -13.54 0.77 -10.16
N GLY A 168 -12.50 0.23 -9.54
CA GLY A 168 -12.62 -0.89 -8.60
C GLY A 168 -12.83 -0.45 -7.16
N VAL A 169 -12.98 -1.43 -6.28
CA VAL A 169 -12.94 -1.26 -4.82
C VAL A 169 -11.59 -1.75 -4.29
N HIS A 170 -11.10 -1.09 -3.25
CA HIS A 170 -9.87 -1.42 -2.53
C HIS A 170 -10.24 -1.77 -1.09
N VAL A 171 -10.13 -3.04 -0.70
CA VAL A 171 -10.68 -3.55 0.56
C VAL A 171 -9.78 -4.59 1.22
N HIS A 172 -9.56 -4.47 2.55
CA HIS A 172 -8.91 -5.53 3.33
C HIS A 172 -9.87 -6.71 3.48
N VAL A 173 -9.38 -7.92 3.23
CA VAL A 173 -10.20 -9.12 3.21
C VAL A 173 -9.47 -10.25 3.93
N ALA A 174 -10.12 -10.77 4.95
CA ALA A 174 -9.66 -11.95 5.68
C ALA A 174 -8.18 -11.85 6.10
N GLU A 175 -7.74 -10.67 6.56
CA GLU A 175 -6.40 -10.47 7.10
C GLU A 175 -6.24 -11.24 8.42
N GLY A 176 -7.14 -11.01 9.37
CA GLY A 176 -7.23 -11.75 10.63
C GLY A 176 -8.43 -12.69 10.66
N ALA A 177 -8.42 -13.63 11.60
CA ALA A 177 -9.50 -14.62 11.77
C ALA A 177 -10.88 -13.96 12.03
N VAL A 178 -10.90 -12.74 12.56
CA VAL A 178 -12.14 -11.97 12.79
C VAL A 178 -12.91 -11.70 11.48
N ASP A 179 -12.21 -11.62 10.35
CA ASP A 179 -12.77 -11.34 9.03
C ASP A 179 -12.87 -12.58 8.12
N SER A 180 -12.80 -13.79 8.68
CA SER A 180 -12.83 -15.04 7.91
C SER A 180 -14.12 -15.22 7.07
N GLY A 181 -15.22 -14.56 7.45
CA GLY A 181 -16.49 -14.55 6.72
C GLY A 181 -16.60 -13.51 5.59
N ALA A 182 -15.57 -12.72 5.32
CA ALA A 182 -15.61 -11.63 4.34
C ALA A 182 -16.02 -12.09 2.94
N ALA A 183 -15.54 -13.25 2.50
CA ALA A 183 -15.85 -13.77 1.16
C ALA A 183 -17.34 -13.96 0.93
N ASP A 184 -18.11 -14.44 1.92
CA ASP A 184 -19.54 -14.67 1.78
C ASP A 184 -20.32 -13.36 1.57
N ARG A 185 -19.86 -12.28 2.19
CA ARG A 185 -20.47 -10.96 2.07
C ARG A 185 -20.07 -10.22 0.79
N LEU A 186 -18.83 -10.43 0.30
CA LEU A 186 -18.28 -9.68 -0.84
C LEU A 186 -18.44 -10.39 -2.18
N ARG A 187 -18.67 -11.71 -2.21
CA ARG A 187 -18.65 -12.52 -3.44
C ARG A 187 -19.59 -12.03 -4.53
N HIS A 188 -20.74 -11.51 -4.16
CA HIS A 188 -21.74 -11.02 -5.12
C HIS A 188 -21.49 -9.57 -5.58
N LEU A 189 -20.56 -8.85 -4.93
CA LEU A 189 -20.19 -7.48 -5.24
C LEU A 189 -18.86 -7.39 -6.00
N ALA A 190 -17.92 -8.29 -5.67
CA ALA A 190 -16.56 -8.23 -6.17
C ALA A 190 -16.47 -8.39 -7.69
N ALA A 191 -15.70 -7.51 -8.33
CA ALA A 191 -15.47 -7.46 -9.77
C ALA A 191 -13.97 -7.47 -10.09
N ASP A 192 -13.61 -7.68 -11.36
CA ASP A 192 -12.22 -7.85 -11.80
C ASP A 192 -11.29 -6.68 -11.44
N GLY A 193 -11.82 -5.45 -11.38
CA GLY A 193 -11.07 -4.25 -10.98
C GLY A 193 -10.83 -4.11 -9.47
N TRP A 194 -11.35 -5.02 -8.64
CA TRP A 194 -11.19 -4.95 -7.18
C TRP A 194 -9.79 -5.36 -6.73
N LEU A 195 -9.32 -4.75 -5.64
CA LEU A 195 -8.12 -5.15 -4.91
C LEU A 195 -8.53 -5.81 -3.60
N ILE A 196 -8.21 -7.08 -3.49
CA ILE A 196 -8.50 -7.93 -2.34
C ILE A 196 -7.23 -8.02 -1.50
N ILE A 197 -7.15 -7.23 -0.44
CA ILE A 197 -5.91 -7.06 0.31
C ILE A 197 -5.76 -8.17 1.35
N HIS A 198 -4.55 -8.70 1.48
CA HIS A 198 -4.09 -9.77 2.38
C HIS A 198 -4.57 -11.19 1.99
N GLY A 199 -5.84 -11.51 2.11
CA GLY A 199 -6.40 -12.84 1.81
C GLY A 199 -5.85 -13.98 2.68
N VAL A 200 -5.33 -13.70 3.88
CA VAL A 200 -4.63 -14.69 4.72
C VAL A 200 -5.54 -15.85 5.10
N HIS A 201 -6.76 -15.54 5.51
CA HIS A 201 -7.76 -16.49 6.00
C HIS A 201 -8.88 -16.79 4.98
N LEU A 202 -8.68 -16.42 3.70
CA LEU A 202 -9.58 -16.85 2.62
C LEU A 202 -9.48 -18.36 2.39
N ASP A 203 -10.58 -18.98 2.00
CA ASP A 203 -10.57 -20.36 1.49
C ASP A 203 -10.01 -20.38 0.05
N ASP A 204 -9.54 -21.56 -0.40
CA ASP A 204 -8.95 -21.72 -1.74
C ASP A 204 -9.99 -21.46 -2.86
N ASP A 205 -11.27 -21.71 -2.58
CA ASP A 205 -12.43 -21.52 -3.49
C ASP A 205 -13.33 -20.33 -3.08
N HIS A 206 -12.75 -19.28 -2.51
CA HIS A 206 -13.45 -18.11 -1.96
C HIS A 206 -14.41 -17.39 -2.93
N GLY A 207 -14.23 -17.55 -4.24
CA GLY A 207 -15.13 -17.03 -5.28
C GLY A 207 -15.16 -15.52 -5.48
N LEU A 208 -14.18 -14.78 -4.93
CA LEU A 208 -14.04 -13.34 -5.16
C LEU A 208 -13.33 -13.09 -6.49
N SER A 209 -13.87 -12.17 -7.32
CA SER A 209 -13.15 -11.59 -8.45
C SER A 209 -12.19 -10.50 -7.99
N GLY A 210 -11.16 -10.20 -8.79
CA GLY A 210 -10.19 -9.14 -8.53
C GLY A 210 -8.77 -9.66 -8.31
N THR A 211 -7.86 -8.77 -7.97
CA THR A 211 -6.44 -9.06 -7.70
C THR A 211 -6.20 -9.21 -6.20
N ILE A 212 -5.57 -10.30 -5.80
CA ILE A 212 -5.08 -10.47 -4.41
C ILE A 212 -3.82 -9.62 -4.24
N VAL A 213 -3.76 -8.80 -3.20
CA VAL A 213 -2.55 -8.05 -2.86
C VAL A 213 -1.92 -8.65 -1.60
N HIS A 214 -0.77 -9.27 -1.78
CA HIS A 214 -0.02 -9.90 -0.70
C HIS A 214 0.95 -8.90 -0.06
N ASN A 215 0.89 -8.77 1.28
CA ASN A 215 1.69 -7.85 2.08
C ASN A 215 2.57 -8.64 3.06
N PRO A 216 3.65 -9.29 2.61
CA PRO A 216 4.36 -10.28 3.41
C PRO A 216 4.96 -9.72 4.69
N ARG A 217 5.61 -8.55 4.66
CA ARG A 217 6.20 -7.93 5.86
C ARG A 217 5.14 -7.60 6.90
N SER A 218 4.03 -7.02 6.47
CA SER A 218 2.93 -6.65 7.37
C SER A 218 2.26 -7.88 7.96
N ASN A 219 1.92 -8.87 7.15
CA ASN A 219 1.30 -10.10 7.63
C ASN A 219 2.17 -10.80 8.69
N MET A 220 3.50 -10.79 8.52
CA MET A 220 4.44 -11.33 9.50
C MET A 220 4.51 -10.45 10.76
N ASN A 221 4.57 -9.12 10.60
CA ASN A 221 4.63 -8.18 11.73
C ASN A 221 3.38 -8.28 12.60
N ASN A 222 2.20 -8.40 11.98
CA ASN A 222 0.91 -8.51 12.66
C ASN A 222 0.59 -9.94 13.15
N ALA A 223 1.49 -10.90 12.88
CA ALA A 223 1.33 -12.32 13.24
C ALA A 223 0.01 -12.95 12.76
N VAL A 224 -0.56 -12.45 11.64
CA VAL A 224 -1.85 -12.94 11.09
C VAL A 224 -1.72 -14.25 10.33
N GLY A 225 -0.52 -14.63 9.91
CA GLY A 225 -0.24 -15.88 9.22
C GLY A 225 0.35 -15.71 7.82
N TYR A 226 0.26 -16.75 7.00
CA TYR A 226 0.76 -16.75 5.63
C TYR A 226 -0.37 -17.03 4.64
N ALA A 227 -0.62 -16.07 3.75
CA ALA A 227 -1.70 -16.15 2.75
C ALA A 227 -1.55 -17.31 1.74
N ARG A 228 -0.33 -17.84 1.55
CA ARG A 228 -0.01 -18.83 0.52
C ARG A 228 -0.54 -18.44 -0.87
N PRO A 229 -0.06 -17.32 -1.46
CA PRO A 229 -0.71 -16.70 -2.62
C PRO A 229 -0.85 -17.62 -3.85
N THR A 230 0.01 -18.64 -3.98
CA THR A 230 -0.03 -19.62 -5.09
C THR A 230 -1.27 -20.52 -5.09
N ARG A 231 -2.06 -20.53 -4.02
CA ARG A 231 -3.32 -21.31 -3.94
C ARG A 231 -4.50 -20.62 -4.65
N PHE A 232 -4.39 -19.33 -4.91
CA PHE A 232 -5.45 -18.55 -5.55
C PHE A 232 -5.38 -18.61 -7.07
N ALA A 233 -6.53 -18.67 -7.72
CA ALA A 233 -6.64 -18.53 -9.18
C ALA A 233 -6.53 -17.07 -9.63
N ASN A 234 -6.71 -16.11 -8.73
CA ASN A 234 -6.62 -14.68 -8.96
C ASN A 234 -5.20 -14.25 -9.35
N PRO A 235 -5.03 -13.17 -10.12
CA PRO A 235 -3.76 -12.46 -10.15
C PRO A 235 -3.32 -12.06 -8.75
N VAL A 236 -1.99 -12.12 -8.50
CA VAL A 236 -1.41 -11.72 -7.22
C VAL A 236 -0.45 -10.57 -7.46
N ALA A 237 -0.55 -9.50 -6.65
CA ALA A 237 0.39 -8.38 -6.60
C ALA A 237 1.04 -8.27 -5.22
N LEU A 238 2.10 -7.46 -5.10
CA LEU A 238 2.74 -7.14 -3.83
C LEU A 238 2.39 -5.74 -3.37
N GLY A 239 2.07 -5.60 -2.09
CA GLY A 239 1.94 -4.34 -1.37
C GLY A 239 2.77 -4.34 -0.10
N SER A 240 2.96 -3.18 0.49
CA SER A 240 3.75 -3.01 1.72
C SER A 240 2.91 -2.69 2.96
N ASP A 241 1.62 -2.43 2.78
CA ASP A 241 0.71 -2.03 3.86
C ASP A 241 1.25 -0.79 4.62
N GLY A 242 1.12 -0.70 5.93
CA GLY A 242 1.66 0.38 6.75
C GLY A 242 3.18 0.40 6.92
N ILE A 243 3.95 -0.35 6.13
CA ILE A 243 5.41 -0.43 6.19
C ILE A 243 6.02 0.10 4.90
N GLY A 244 6.79 1.16 4.94
CA GLY A 244 7.30 1.91 3.79
C GLY A 244 7.56 1.12 2.49
N ALA A 245 7.30 1.72 1.35
CA ALA A 245 7.18 1.09 0.02
C ALA A 245 8.53 0.67 -0.61
N ASP A 246 9.35 -0.10 0.11
CA ASP A 246 10.52 -0.80 -0.46
C ASP A 246 10.07 -2.11 -1.11
N MET A 247 9.72 -2.04 -2.40
CA MET A 247 9.16 -3.17 -3.13
C MET A 247 10.19 -4.28 -3.44
N LEU A 248 11.49 -3.97 -3.45
CA LEU A 248 12.53 -4.99 -3.56
C LEU A 248 12.67 -5.78 -2.26
N ASP A 249 12.45 -5.14 -1.14
CA ASP A 249 12.44 -5.81 0.16
C ASP A 249 11.17 -6.66 0.33
N GLU A 250 9.99 -6.16 -0.11
CA GLU A 250 8.76 -6.97 -0.18
C GLU A 250 8.96 -8.21 -1.04
N PHE A 251 9.58 -8.08 -2.22
CA PHE A 251 9.90 -9.20 -3.07
C PHE A 251 10.76 -10.27 -2.35
N ARG A 252 11.83 -9.83 -1.65
CA ARG A 252 12.69 -10.75 -0.90
C ARG A 252 11.94 -11.49 0.18
N VAL A 253 11.17 -10.75 0.98
CA VAL A 253 10.39 -11.34 2.08
C VAL A 253 9.29 -12.26 1.53
N ALA A 254 8.61 -11.86 0.45
CA ALA A 254 7.63 -12.71 -0.24
C ALA A 254 8.25 -14.04 -0.68
N TYR A 255 9.43 -13.99 -1.33
CA TYR A 255 10.16 -15.18 -1.75
C TYR A 255 10.57 -16.05 -0.57
N PHE A 256 11.23 -15.48 0.46
CA PHE A 256 11.71 -16.29 1.59
C PHE A 256 10.55 -16.88 2.39
N ARG A 257 9.46 -16.15 2.56
CA ARG A 257 8.25 -16.67 3.23
C ARG A 257 7.58 -17.79 2.43
N HIS A 258 7.57 -17.66 1.09
CA HIS A 258 7.09 -18.71 0.22
C HIS A 258 8.00 -19.95 0.28
N ARG A 259 9.32 -19.74 0.21
CA ARG A 259 10.34 -20.81 0.27
C ARG A 259 10.34 -21.57 1.60
N GLU A 260 10.10 -20.89 2.71
CA GLU A 260 9.94 -21.52 4.02
C GLU A 260 8.75 -22.49 4.04
N HIS A 261 7.67 -22.15 3.33
CA HIS A 261 6.47 -22.97 3.24
C HIS A 261 6.61 -24.10 2.20
N ASP A 262 7.24 -23.83 1.05
CA ASP A 262 7.40 -24.73 -0.08
C ASP A 262 8.86 -24.73 -0.57
N VAL A 263 9.58 -25.83 -0.35
CA VAL A 263 10.98 -25.99 -0.76
C VAL A 263 11.19 -25.91 -2.28
N THR A 264 10.14 -26.07 -3.08
CA THR A 264 10.21 -25.95 -4.55
C THR A 264 9.99 -24.53 -5.05
N ALA A 265 9.58 -23.58 -4.18
CA ALA A 265 9.36 -22.19 -4.54
C ALA A 265 10.63 -21.55 -5.14
N SER A 266 10.45 -20.71 -6.14
CA SER A 266 11.52 -19.96 -6.78
C SER A 266 11.31 -18.43 -6.71
N PRO A 267 12.37 -17.64 -6.80
CA PRO A 267 12.24 -16.18 -6.79
C PRO A 267 11.40 -15.64 -7.96
N GLU A 268 11.35 -16.35 -9.09
CA GLU A 268 10.54 -15.95 -10.25
C GLU A 268 9.05 -15.86 -9.93
N THR A 269 8.55 -16.70 -9.00
CA THR A 269 7.16 -16.62 -8.53
C THR A 269 6.89 -15.29 -7.82
N ALA A 270 7.73 -14.92 -6.87
CA ALA A 270 7.59 -13.64 -6.16
C ALA A 270 7.85 -12.43 -7.08
N TRP A 271 8.75 -12.58 -8.06
CA TRP A 271 8.95 -11.57 -9.09
C TRP A 271 7.70 -11.39 -9.95
N GLY A 272 7.01 -12.47 -10.32
CA GLY A 272 5.72 -12.42 -11.00
C GLY A 272 4.68 -11.61 -10.22
N TRP A 273 4.61 -11.79 -8.89
CA TRP A 273 3.72 -11.00 -8.03
C TRP A 273 4.10 -9.51 -8.01
N LEU A 274 5.39 -9.18 -7.97
CA LEU A 274 5.85 -7.80 -8.09
C LEU A 274 5.46 -7.19 -9.45
N ALA A 275 5.66 -7.94 -10.53
CA ALA A 275 5.39 -7.51 -11.90
C ALA A 275 3.89 -7.27 -12.17
N THR A 276 2.97 -7.95 -11.47
CA THR A 276 1.53 -7.70 -11.54
C THR A 276 1.18 -6.25 -11.17
N GLY A 277 2.00 -5.57 -10.37
CA GLY A 277 1.84 -4.14 -10.08
C GLY A 277 1.75 -3.28 -11.35
N TRP A 278 2.47 -3.65 -12.41
CA TRP A 278 2.42 -2.94 -13.69
C TRP A 278 1.10 -3.13 -14.47
N ASP A 279 0.31 -4.13 -14.15
CA ASP A 279 -1.05 -4.28 -14.72
C ASP A 279 -2.05 -3.42 -13.95
N LEU A 280 -1.81 -3.21 -12.65
CA LEU A 280 -2.62 -2.36 -11.79
C LEU A 280 -2.35 -0.86 -11.98
N PHE A 281 -1.11 -0.51 -12.35
CA PHE A 281 -0.67 0.87 -12.61
C PHE A 281 0.15 0.93 -13.91
N PRO A 282 -0.52 0.86 -15.09
CA PRO A 282 0.16 0.71 -16.38
C PRO A 282 1.12 1.85 -16.73
N GLU A 283 0.87 3.07 -16.25
CA GLU A 283 1.71 4.24 -16.50
C GLU A 283 3.12 4.08 -15.95
N ALA A 284 3.29 3.33 -14.84
CA ALA A 284 4.60 3.05 -14.27
C ALA A 284 5.52 2.25 -15.22
N ARG A 285 4.94 1.58 -16.24
CA ARG A 285 5.73 0.92 -17.31
C ARG A 285 6.53 1.90 -18.16
N HIS A 286 6.12 3.16 -18.22
CA HIS A 286 6.78 4.22 -18.97
C HIS A 286 7.85 4.95 -18.16
N ASP A 287 7.85 4.78 -16.84
CA ASP A 287 8.90 5.29 -15.96
C ASP A 287 10.18 4.48 -16.14
N ARG A 288 11.30 5.06 -15.73
CA ARG A 288 12.60 4.41 -15.85
C ARG A 288 13.34 4.51 -14.53
N VAL A 289 13.75 3.37 -14.01
CA VAL A 289 14.61 3.29 -12.82
C VAL A 289 15.91 2.63 -13.21
N THR A 290 17.03 3.37 -13.08
CA THR A 290 18.37 2.83 -13.24
C THR A 290 18.88 2.39 -11.87
N TRP A 291 19.33 1.16 -11.78
CA TRP A 291 19.72 0.51 -10.54
C TRP A 291 21.24 0.41 -10.41
N SER A 292 21.72 0.35 -9.16
CA SER A 292 23.12 0.06 -8.84
C SER A 292 23.50 -1.41 -9.08
N TYR A 293 22.55 -2.26 -9.45
CA TYR A 293 22.74 -3.68 -9.74
C TYR A 293 21.55 -4.18 -10.58
N ASP A 294 21.69 -5.33 -11.27
CA ASP A 294 20.64 -5.87 -12.14
C ASP A 294 19.50 -6.53 -11.35
N PRO A 295 18.34 -5.85 -11.16
CA PRO A 295 17.19 -6.42 -10.46
C PRO A 295 16.31 -7.28 -11.36
N MET A 296 16.60 -7.42 -12.66
CA MET A 296 15.81 -8.24 -13.62
C MET A 296 16.14 -9.73 -13.51
N ASP A 297 17.21 -10.10 -12.79
CA ASP A 297 17.47 -11.48 -12.42
C ASP A 297 16.96 -11.75 -11.00
N PRO A 298 15.80 -12.42 -10.83
CA PRO A 298 15.18 -12.64 -9.52
C PRO A 298 16.09 -13.41 -8.55
N TRP A 299 16.92 -14.36 -9.04
CA TRP A 299 17.85 -15.10 -8.18
C TRP A 299 18.95 -14.20 -7.64
N ARG A 300 19.54 -13.38 -8.49
CA ARG A 300 20.56 -12.42 -8.06
C ARG A 300 19.96 -11.41 -7.08
N LEU A 301 18.80 -10.86 -7.40
CA LEU A 301 18.12 -9.88 -6.57
C LEU A 301 17.75 -10.42 -5.18
N ALA A 302 17.26 -11.67 -5.10
CA ALA A 302 16.89 -12.30 -3.83
C ALA A 302 18.04 -12.35 -2.82
N PHE A 303 19.29 -12.48 -3.31
CA PHE A 303 20.47 -12.66 -2.46
C PHE A 303 21.45 -11.48 -2.46
N THR A 304 21.14 -10.40 -3.19
CA THR A 304 21.98 -9.19 -3.22
C THR A 304 21.37 -8.09 -2.35
N PRO A 305 21.98 -7.76 -1.21
CA PRO A 305 21.49 -6.67 -0.35
C PRO A 305 21.84 -5.29 -0.95
N GLY A 306 21.11 -4.25 -0.53
CA GLY A 306 21.46 -2.86 -0.81
C GLY A 306 21.29 -2.41 -2.26
N VAL A 307 20.57 -3.17 -3.09
CA VAL A 307 20.18 -2.72 -4.43
C VAL A 307 19.29 -1.50 -4.29
N GLY A 308 19.66 -0.40 -4.94
CA GLY A 308 18.93 0.85 -4.90
C GLY A 308 19.02 1.59 -6.23
N PRO A 309 18.11 2.55 -6.49
CA PRO A 309 18.14 3.34 -7.71
C PRO A 309 19.30 4.35 -7.66
N THR A 310 20.00 4.49 -8.78
CA THR A 310 20.92 5.59 -9.03
C THR A 310 20.24 6.76 -9.75
N ARG A 311 19.16 6.46 -10.49
CA ARG A 311 18.33 7.44 -11.19
C ARG A 311 16.91 6.95 -11.31
N VAL A 312 15.92 7.86 -11.13
CA VAL A 312 14.50 7.61 -11.38
C VAL A 312 13.96 8.70 -12.29
N GLU A 313 13.24 8.28 -13.32
CA GLU A 313 12.52 9.15 -14.26
C GLU A 313 11.03 8.79 -14.24
N VAL A 314 10.19 9.80 -14.06
CA VAL A 314 8.72 9.69 -14.08
C VAL A 314 8.20 10.60 -15.18
N ASP A 315 7.41 10.07 -16.11
CA ASP A 315 6.94 10.80 -17.32
C ASP A 315 8.08 11.46 -18.13
N GLY A 316 9.27 10.85 -18.15
CA GLY A 316 10.44 11.38 -18.83
C GLY A 316 11.17 12.50 -18.08
N GLU A 317 10.68 12.91 -16.91
CA GLU A 317 11.35 13.87 -16.02
C GLU A 317 12.20 13.11 -14.98
N THR A 318 13.48 13.49 -14.82
CA THR A 318 14.31 12.95 -13.73
C THR A 318 13.81 13.52 -12.41
N VAL A 319 13.36 12.65 -11.50
CA VAL A 319 12.84 13.02 -10.17
C VAL A 319 13.81 12.65 -9.04
N TRP A 320 14.72 11.72 -9.31
CA TRP A 320 15.76 11.27 -8.36
C TRP A 320 17.04 10.94 -9.09
N VAL A 321 18.18 11.40 -8.58
CA VAL A 321 19.51 11.08 -9.11
C VAL A 321 20.57 11.17 -8.00
N ASP A 322 21.46 10.18 -7.95
CA ASP A 322 22.65 10.16 -7.06
C ASP A 322 22.31 10.43 -5.58
N GLY A 323 21.18 9.91 -5.10
CA GLY A 323 20.75 10.06 -3.71
C GLY A 323 20.02 11.37 -3.39
N ALA A 324 19.64 12.15 -4.39
CA ALA A 324 18.94 13.42 -4.23
C ALA A 324 17.67 13.51 -5.10
N SER A 325 16.60 14.08 -4.55
CA SER A 325 15.42 14.47 -5.35
C SER A 325 15.73 15.76 -6.13
N THR A 326 15.17 15.84 -7.34
CA THR A 326 15.22 17.05 -8.18
C THR A 326 13.98 17.94 -8.01
N LYS A 327 12.95 17.44 -7.33
CA LYS A 327 11.65 18.10 -7.15
C LYS A 327 11.54 18.81 -5.80
N VAL A 328 12.06 18.21 -4.75
CA VAL A 328 11.90 18.63 -3.36
C VAL A 328 13.24 18.54 -2.60
N ASP A 329 13.31 19.23 -1.47
CA ASP A 329 14.45 19.07 -0.53
C ASP A 329 14.15 17.91 0.45
N PRO A 330 14.84 16.77 0.35
CA PRO A 330 14.63 15.64 1.25
C PRO A 330 14.93 15.97 2.72
N VAL A 331 15.81 16.92 2.99
CA VAL A 331 16.16 17.35 4.36
C VAL A 331 15.01 18.13 4.96
N GLU A 332 14.40 19.04 4.20
CA GLU A 332 13.22 19.79 4.62
C GLU A 332 12.05 18.87 4.89
N ILE A 333 11.72 17.94 3.97
CA ILE A 333 10.62 16.98 4.17
C ILE A 333 10.81 16.20 5.47
N ARG A 334 12.01 15.65 5.71
CA ARG A 334 12.29 14.88 6.93
C ARG A 334 12.19 15.73 8.19
N ALA A 335 12.64 16.97 8.14
CA ALA A 335 12.54 17.90 9.27
C ALA A 335 11.08 18.21 9.59
N ARG A 336 10.27 18.56 8.59
CA ARG A 336 8.84 18.83 8.75
C ARG A 336 8.07 17.59 9.20
N ALA A 337 8.34 16.44 8.60
CA ALA A 337 7.73 15.18 9.01
C ALA A 337 8.05 14.85 10.48
N ALA A 338 9.27 15.13 10.95
CA ALA A 338 9.65 14.93 12.35
C ALA A 338 8.90 15.89 13.30
N GLU A 339 8.72 17.16 12.91
CA GLU A 339 7.93 18.14 13.66
C GLU A 339 6.46 17.68 13.77
N GLU A 340 5.87 17.25 12.64
CA GLU A 340 4.49 16.76 12.59
C GLU A 340 4.31 15.42 13.31
N ALA A 341 5.26 14.50 13.22
CA ALA A 341 5.24 13.27 14.00
C ALA A 341 5.20 13.59 15.51
N ALA A 342 6.03 14.53 15.99
CA ALA A 342 6.02 14.94 17.39
C ALA A 342 4.69 15.60 17.79
N ARG A 343 4.03 16.34 16.86
CA ARG A 343 2.69 16.91 17.10
C ARG A 343 1.61 15.82 17.14
N LEU A 344 1.63 14.91 16.18
CA LEU A 344 0.73 13.76 16.10
C LEU A 344 0.84 12.87 17.34
N HIS A 345 2.06 12.56 17.78
CA HIS A 345 2.30 11.70 18.93
C HIS A 345 1.74 12.30 20.24
N ARG A 346 1.78 13.63 20.42
CA ARG A 346 1.11 14.27 21.56
C ARG A 346 -0.42 14.12 21.50
N ARG A 347 -1.02 14.19 20.31
CA ARG A 347 -2.47 14.00 20.14
C ARG A 347 -2.91 12.57 20.44
N LEU A 348 -2.04 11.57 20.21
CA LEU A 348 -2.32 10.18 20.56
C LEU A 348 -2.53 9.96 22.06
N ASP A 349 -1.96 10.81 22.92
CA ASP A 349 -2.15 10.72 24.37
C ASP A 349 -3.51 11.29 24.81
N GLU A 350 -4.19 12.03 23.93
CA GLU A 350 -5.48 12.68 24.16
C GLU A 350 -6.67 11.86 23.60
N THR A 351 -6.39 10.86 22.75
CA THR A 351 -7.38 9.96 22.12
C THR A 351 -7.44 8.62 22.85
#